data_72f1cc6d3c2d946a570c09ad875f4979
#
_entry.id   72f1cc6d3c2d946a570c09ad875f4979
#
_cell.length_a   1.000
_cell.length_b   1.000
_cell.length_c   1.000
_cell.angle_alpha   90.00
_cell.angle_beta   90.00
_cell.angle_gamma   90.00
#
_symmetry.space_group_name_H-M   'P 1'
#
loop_
_entity.id
_entity.type
_entity.pdbx_description
1 polymer ?
#
loop_
_entity_poly.entity_id
_entity_poly.type
_entity_poly.pdbx_seq_one_letter_code
_entity_poly.pdbx_strand_id
1 'polypeptide(L)'
;MPNRTRLDLDRFMPYRLSVLTNHVSSAIARHYSQRFSLSIPEWRVMAVLGQTPGLSAREVAERTAMDKVQVSRAVQSLLAAKRLTRIAHARDGRVAHLSLSAKGQAIYDEVVPLALKLEKRFLSVLNDDEQKCLDSLLAKLAHHMERMTTGNSGA
;
A
#
# COMPACT_ATOMS: atom_id res chain seq x y z
N MET A 1 -25.08 34.52 15.69
CA MET A 1 -24.77 33.57 14.63
C MET A 1 -23.72 32.64 15.19
N PRO A 2 -23.96 31.31 15.20
CA PRO A 2 -22.94 30.37 15.63
C PRO A 2 -21.77 30.47 14.68
N ASN A 3 -20.58 30.67 15.23
CA ASN A 3 -19.32 30.72 14.52
C ASN A 3 -19.11 29.30 13.92
N ARG A 4 -19.40 29.12 12.62
CA ARG A 4 -19.14 27.88 11.92
C ARG A 4 -17.62 27.68 11.86
N THR A 5 -17.11 26.75 12.67
CA THR A 5 -15.70 26.33 12.55
C THR A 5 -15.47 25.81 11.12
N ARG A 6 -14.69 26.55 10.35
CA ARG A 6 -14.31 26.16 8.98
C ARG A 6 -13.06 25.31 9.03
N LEU A 7 -13.09 24.17 8.35
CA LEU A 7 -11.92 23.33 8.13
C LEU A 7 -11.05 23.97 7.02
N ASP A 8 -9.82 24.31 7.36
CA ASP A 8 -8.81 24.76 6.38
C ASP A 8 -8.07 23.51 5.87
N LEU A 9 -8.43 23.04 4.68
CA LEU A 9 -7.86 21.82 4.08
C LEU A 9 -6.36 21.97 3.79
N ASP A 10 -5.89 23.16 3.43
CA ASP A 10 -4.47 23.40 3.13
C ASP A 10 -3.58 23.24 4.37
N ARG A 11 -4.16 23.37 5.56
CA ARG A 11 -3.49 23.18 6.85
C ARG A 11 -3.87 21.89 7.56
N PHE A 12 -4.89 21.18 7.10
CA PHE A 12 -5.37 19.95 7.71
C PHE A 12 -4.48 18.77 7.32
N MET A 13 -3.67 18.29 8.25
CA MET A 13 -2.64 17.28 8.02
C MET A 13 -3.16 15.99 7.35
N PRO A 14 -4.29 15.39 7.78
CA PRO A 14 -4.80 14.17 7.11
C PRO A 14 -5.09 14.37 5.62
N TYR A 15 -5.63 15.53 5.24
CA TYR A 15 -5.87 15.84 3.84
C TYR A 15 -4.56 16.02 3.04
N ARG A 16 -3.60 16.75 3.60
CA ARG A 16 -2.28 16.95 2.98
C ARG A 16 -1.55 15.63 2.75
N LEU A 17 -1.59 14.72 3.72
CA LEU A 17 -1.01 13.38 3.58
C LEU A 17 -1.72 12.56 2.49
N SER A 18 -3.05 12.62 2.42
CA SER A 18 -3.84 11.94 1.40
C SER A 18 -3.50 12.44 -0.01
N VAL A 19 -3.43 13.76 -0.21
CA VAL A 19 -3.08 14.37 -1.50
C VAL A 19 -1.66 13.98 -1.91
N LEU A 20 -0.70 14.07 -0.99
CA LEU A 20 0.69 13.70 -1.26
C LEU A 20 0.80 12.23 -1.65
N THR A 21 0.16 11.33 -0.90
CA THR A 21 0.13 9.90 -1.19
C THR A 21 -0.44 9.61 -2.58
N ASN A 22 -1.53 10.29 -2.95
CA ASN A 22 -2.14 10.11 -4.27
C ASN A 22 -1.20 10.57 -5.40
N HIS A 23 -0.52 11.69 -5.23
CA HIS A 23 0.45 12.18 -6.22
C HIS A 23 1.64 11.23 -6.39
N VAL A 24 2.22 10.74 -5.29
CA VAL A 24 3.33 9.78 -5.32
C VAL A 24 2.89 8.46 -5.96
N SER A 25 1.76 7.90 -5.53
CA SER A 25 1.21 6.65 -6.08
C SER A 25 0.93 6.77 -7.58
N SER A 26 0.35 7.88 -8.02
CA SER A 26 0.09 8.13 -9.45
C SER A 26 1.37 8.31 -10.27
N ALA A 27 2.40 8.92 -9.69
CA ALA A 27 3.70 9.06 -10.36
C ALA A 27 4.36 7.69 -10.58
N ILE A 28 4.32 6.80 -9.57
CA ILE A 28 4.82 5.43 -9.70
C ILE A 28 3.96 4.64 -10.70
N ALA A 29 2.63 4.77 -10.64
CA ALA A 29 1.70 4.04 -11.49
C ALA A 29 1.93 4.31 -12.99
N ARG A 30 2.33 5.51 -13.36
CA ARG A 30 2.65 5.85 -14.76
C ARG A 30 3.72 4.94 -15.38
N HIS A 31 4.61 4.36 -14.57
CA HIS A 31 5.67 3.48 -15.04
C HIS A 31 5.22 2.03 -15.27
N TYR A 32 4.16 1.57 -14.59
CA TYR A 32 3.72 0.18 -14.69
C TYR A 32 2.32 0.00 -15.27
N SER A 33 1.45 1.02 -15.21
CA SER A 33 0.04 0.86 -15.62
C SER A 33 -0.12 0.55 -17.11
N GLN A 34 0.60 1.27 -17.96
CA GLN A 34 0.52 1.04 -19.41
C GLN A 34 1.24 -0.24 -19.84
N ARG A 35 2.44 -0.48 -19.29
CA ARG A 35 3.27 -1.62 -19.69
C ARG A 35 2.72 -2.96 -19.23
N PHE A 36 2.17 -3.02 -18.01
CA PHE A 36 1.72 -4.26 -17.39
C PHE A 36 0.21 -4.31 -17.17
N SER A 37 -0.54 -3.28 -17.55
CA SER A 37 -1.98 -3.16 -17.26
C SER A 37 -2.27 -3.41 -15.78
N LEU A 38 -1.52 -2.77 -14.88
CA LEU A 38 -1.67 -2.86 -13.45
C LEU A 38 -2.34 -1.61 -12.91
N SER A 39 -3.34 -1.79 -12.07
CA SER A 39 -3.91 -0.72 -11.24
C SER A 39 -3.08 -0.48 -9.97
N ILE A 40 -3.29 0.66 -9.31
CA ILE A 40 -2.63 0.96 -8.03
C ILE A 40 -2.96 -0.09 -6.96
N PRO A 41 -4.22 -0.54 -6.77
CA PRO A 41 -4.53 -1.62 -5.83
C PRO A 41 -3.82 -2.93 -6.16
N GLU A 42 -3.75 -3.32 -7.43
CA GLU A 42 -3.06 -4.53 -7.87
C GLU A 42 -1.55 -4.46 -7.58
N TRP A 43 -0.92 -3.33 -7.87
CA TRP A 43 0.49 -3.13 -7.54
C TRP A 43 0.74 -3.21 -6.03
N ARG A 44 -0.11 -2.60 -5.20
CA ARG A 44 0.01 -2.68 -3.73
C ARG A 44 -0.07 -4.11 -3.21
N VAL A 45 -0.99 -4.92 -3.74
CA VAL A 45 -1.07 -6.35 -3.43
C VAL A 45 0.20 -7.07 -3.83
N MET A 46 0.69 -6.85 -5.05
CA MET A 46 1.93 -7.47 -5.53
C MET A 46 3.14 -7.04 -4.71
N ALA A 47 3.24 -5.76 -4.34
CA ALA A 47 4.34 -5.24 -3.53
C ALA A 47 4.41 -5.90 -2.14
N VAL A 48 3.25 -6.06 -1.49
CA VAL A 48 3.17 -6.74 -0.18
C VAL A 48 3.55 -8.22 -0.30
N LEU A 49 3.05 -8.92 -1.32
CA LEU A 49 3.33 -10.34 -1.53
C LEU A 49 4.75 -10.60 -2.04
N GLY A 50 5.36 -9.66 -2.72
CA GLY A 50 6.77 -9.72 -3.12
C GLY A 50 7.70 -9.61 -1.92
N GLN A 51 7.33 -8.80 -0.92
CA GLN A 51 8.08 -8.68 0.33
C GLN A 51 7.79 -9.84 1.29
N THR A 52 6.54 -10.25 1.38
CA THR A 52 6.10 -11.31 2.31
C THR A 52 5.16 -12.26 1.57
N PRO A 53 5.66 -13.35 0.97
CA PRO A 53 4.83 -14.36 0.33
C PRO A 53 4.04 -15.17 1.36
N GLY A 54 2.96 -15.79 0.92
CA GLY A 54 2.18 -16.72 1.73
C GLY A 54 1.17 -16.05 2.68
N LEU A 55 0.77 -14.81 2.40
CA LEU A 55 -0.26 -14.10 3.18
C LEU A 55 -1.67 -14.46 2.70
N SER A 56 -2.61 -14.46 3.64
CA SER A 56 -4.04 -14.46 3.32
C SER A 56 -4.49 -13.11 2.76
N ALA A 57 -5.63 -13.06 2.08
CA ALA A 57 -6.21 -11.82 1.58
C ALA A 57 -6.50 -10.81 2.72
N ARG A 58 -6.85 -11.32 3.91
CA ARG A 58 -7.04 -10.49 5.11
C ARG A 58 -5.74 -9.80 5.54
N GLU A 59 -4.66 -10.56 5.66
CA GLU A 59 -3.34 -10.02 6.03
C GLU A 59 -2.83 -9.01 4.99
N VAL A 60 -3.10 -9.27 3.70
CA VAL A 60 -2.79 -8.30 2.63
C VAL A 60 -3.59 -7.01 2.83
N ALA A 61 -4.89 -7.09 3.17
CA ALA A 61 -5.72 -5.90 3.42
C ALA A 61 -5.18 -5.08 4.60
N GLU A 62 -4.81 -5.75 5.69
CA GLU A 62 -4.23 -5.10 6.88
C GLU A 62 -2.92 -4.37 6.54
N ARG A 63 -2.03 -4.99 5.76
CA ARG A 63 -0.72 -4.41 5.39
C ARG A 63 -0.79 -3.32 4.32
N THR A 64 -1.78 -3.37 3.45
CA THR A 64 -1.95 -2.36 2.38
C THR A 64 -2.76 -1.15 2.81
N ALA A 65 -3.41 -1.20 3.97
CA ALA A 65 -4.40 -0.22 4.44
C ALA A 65 -5.51 0.03 3.40
N MET A 66 -5.83 -0.98 2.59
CA MET A 66 -6.95 -0.96 1.64
C MET A 66 -8.17 -1.66 2.25
N ASP A 67 -9.36 -1.29 1.80
CA ASP A 67 -10.57 -2.01 2.19
C ASP A 67 -10.61 -3.43 1.59
N LYS A 68 -11.37 -4.31 2.25
CA LYS A 68 -11.47 -5.73 1.87
C LYS A 68 -11.99 -5.93 0.44
N VAL A 69 -12.88 -5.04 -0.03
CA VAL A 69 -13.46 -5.14 -1.37
C VAL A 69 -12.42 -4.81 -2.43
N GLN A 70 -11.64 -3.76 -2.22
CA GLN A 70 -10.53 -3.40 -3.11
C GLN A 70 -9.47 -4.52 -3.19
N VAL A 71 -9.08 -5.08 -2.04
CA VAL A 71 -8.14 -6.21 -1.99
C VAL A 71 -8.69 -7.42 -2.72
N SER A 72 -9.95 -7.80 -2.44
CA SER A 72 -10.60 -8.94 -3.09
C SER A 72 -10.63 -8.79 -4.61
N ARG A 73 -11.01 -7.63 -5.13
CA ARG A 73 -11.02 -7.34 -6.58
C ARG A 73 -9.62 -7.40 -7.19
N ALA A 74 -8.64 -6.79 -6.53
CA ALA A 74 -7.26 -6.82 -6.99
C ALA A 74 -6.70 -8.24 -7.02
N VAL A 75 -6.93 -9.04 -5.98
CA VAL A 75 -6.51 -10.43 -5.91
C VAL A 75 -7.16 -11.27 -7.00
N GLN A 76 -8.48 -11.12 -7.22
CA GLN A 76 -9.18 -11.85 -8.29
C GLN A 76 -8.63 -11.50 -9.68
N SER A 77 -8.40 -10.22 -9.95
CA SER A 77 -7.82 -9.77 -11.21
C SER A 77 -6.41 -10.32 -11.43
N LEU A 78 -5.57 -10.29 -10.41
CA LEU A 78 -4.21 -10.80 -10.46
C LEU A 78 -4.15 -12.32 -10.62
N LEU A 79 -5.07 -13.07 -9.99
CA LEU A 79 -5.21 -14.51 -10.20
C LEU A 79 -5.66 -14.85 -11.62
N ALA A 80 -6.66 -14.13 -12.15
CA ALA A 80 -7.14 -14.28 -13.52
C ALA A 80 -6.02 -14.01 -14.55
N ALA A 81 -5.18 -12.98 -14.29
CA ALA A 81 -4.01 -12.65 -15.10
C ALA A 81 -2.81 -13.61 -14.89
N LYS A 82 -2.95 -14.62 -14.02
CA LYS A 82 -1.89 -15.59 -13.63
C LYS A 82 -0.65 -14.92 -13.04
N ARG A 83 -0.84 -13.82 -12.32
CA ARG A 83 0.24 -13.07 -11.63
C ARG A 83 0.40 -13.47 -10.18
N LEU A 84 -0.65 -14.07 -9.59
CA LEU A 84 -0.63 -14.70 -8.27
C LEU A 84 -0.90 -16.20 -8.37
N THR A 85 -0.42 -16.92 -7.36
CA THR A 85 -0.81 -18.29 -7.05
C THR A 85 -1.55 -18.32 -5.72
N ARG A 86 -2.46 -19.28 -5.59
CA ARG A 86 -3.23 -19.54 -4.37
C ARG A 86 -2.98 -20.95 -3.93
N ILE A 87 -2.54 -21.14 -2.68
CA ILE A 87 -2.33 -22.44 -2.06
C ILE A 87 -3.28 -22.55 -0.88
N ALA A 88 -4.11 -23.59 -0.86
CA ALA A 88 -4.95 -23.90 0.30
C ALA A 88 -4.06 -24.36 1.47
N HIS A 89 -4.34 -23.90 2.69
CA HIS A 89 -3.58 -24.30 3.87
C HIS A 89 -3.91 -25.77 4.21
N ALA A 90 -2.87 -26.60 4.45
CA ALA A 90 -3.02 -28.04 4.71
C ALA A 90 -3.82 -28.35 5.99
N ARG A 91 -3.87 -27.46 6.97
CA ARG A 91 -4.58 -27.62 8.25
C ARG A 91 -5.94 -26.94 8.30
N ASP A 92 -6.14 -25.87 7.53
CA ASP A 92 -7.41 -25.15 7.41
C ASP A 92 -7.66 -24.80 5.95
N GLY A 93 -8.36 -25.68 5.23
CA GLY A 93 -8.72 -25.49 3.81
C GLY A 93 -9.60 -24.27 3.52
N ARG A 94 -9.98 -23.50 4.57
CA ARG A 94 -10.78 -22.27 4.45
C ARG A 94 -9.94 -21.02 4.18
N VAL A 95 -8.65 -21.06 4.53
CA VAL A 95 -7.74 -19.91 4.34
C VAL A 95 -6.77 -20.24 3.23
N ALA A 96 -6.85 -19.45 2.15
CA ALA A 96 -5.92 -19.56 1.04
C ALA A 96 -4.75 -18.58 1.25
N HIS A 97 -3.53 -19.06 1.02
CA HIS A 97 -2.31 -18.28 1.03
C HIS A 97 -1.95 -17.83 -0.39
N LEU A 98 -1.62 -16.56 -0.53
CA LEU A 98 -1.30 -15.91 -1.78
C LEU A 98 0.21 -15.69 -1.91
N SER A 99 0.72 -15.92 -3.10
CA SER A 99 2.12 -15.61 -3.45
C SER A 99 2.20 -15.12 -4.89
N LEU A 100 3.28 -14.42 -5.23
CA LEU A 100 3.54 -14.10 -6.63
C LEU A 100 3.78 -15.38 -7.42
N SER A 101 3.23 -15.46 -8.61
CA SER A 101 3.63 -16.47 -9.60
C SER A 101 4.98 -16.10 -10.23
N ALA A 102 5.59 -16.97 -11.01
CA ALA A 102 6.78 -16.62 -11.79
C ALA A 102 6.55 -15.38 -12.69
N LYS A 103 5.35 -15.26 -13.30
CA LYS A 103 4.95 -14.09 -14.08
C LYS A 103 4.82 -12.84 -13.20
N GLY A 104 4.20 -12.97 -12.03
CA GLY A 104 4.07 -11.86 -11.08
C GLY A 104 5.42 -11.41 -10.54
N GLN A 105 6.32 -12.35 -10.22
CA GLN A 105 7.66 -12.06 -9.77
C GLN A 105 8.47 -11.28 -10.82
N ALA A 106 8.41 -11.70 -12.08
CA ALA A 106 9.08 -10.99 -13.17
C ALA A 106 8.61 -9.53 -13.30
N ILE A 107 7.30 -9.28 -13.17
CA ILE A 107 6.75 -7.91 -13.17
C ILE A 107 7.24 -7.13 -11.94
N TYR A 108 7.21 -7.74 -10.77
CA TYR A 108 7.68 -7.14 -9.52
C TYR A 108 9.15 -6.72 -9.63
N ASP A 109 10.00 -7.59 -10.15
CA ASP A 109 11.43 -7.34 -10.32
C ASP A 109 11.73 -6.19 -11.31
N GLU A 110 10.83 -5.95 -12.28
CA GLU A 110 10.95 -4.81 -13.18
C GLU A 110 10.43 -3.50 -12.57
N VAL A 111 9.36 -3.55 -11.77
CA VAL A 111 8.72 -2.34 -11.21
C VAL A 111 9.47 -1.82 -9.99
N VAL A 112 10.00 -2.68 -9.13
CA VAL A 112 10.68 -2.28 -7.89
C VAL A 112 11.84 -1.30 -8.13
N PRO A 113 12.78 -1.53 -9.06
CA PRO A 113 13.86 -0.56 -9.31
C PRO A 113 13.36 0.81 -9.76
N LEU A 114 12.26 0.86 -10.53
CA LEU A 114 11.64 2.10 -10.97
C LEU A 114 10.98 2.84 -9.80
N ALA A 115 10.30 2.11 -8.92
CA ALA A 115 9.70 2.67 -7.71
C ALA A 115 10.76 3.27 -6.78
N LEU A 116 11.86 2.55 -6.52
CA LEU A 116 12.97 3.01 -5.69
C LEU A 116 13.68 4.23 -6.30
N LYS A 117 13.83 4.28 -7.63
CA LYS A 117 14.41 5.45 -8.31
C LYS A 117 13.51 6.68 -8.14
N LEU A 118 12.19 6.50 -8.24
CA LEU A 118 11.22 7.57 -8.01
C LEU A 118 11.21 8.04 -6.56
N GLU A 119 11.25 7.12 -5.60
CA GLU A 119 11.38 7.44 -4.18
C GLU A 119 12.62 8.31 -3.93
N LYS A 120 13.77 7.88 -4.41
CA LYS A 120 15.02 8.66 -4.29
C LYS A 120 14.89 10.06 -4.88
N ARG A 121 14.25 10.19 -6.05
CA ARG A 121 14.01 11.48 -6.69
C ARG A 121 13.01 12.32 -5.89
N PHE A 122 11.95 11.72 -5.38
CA PHE A 122 10.96 12.39 -4.55
C PHE A 122 11.57 12.94 -3.27
N LEU A 123 12.43 12.16 -2.62
CA LEU A 123 13.08 12.54 -1.37
C LEU A 123 14.32 13.47 -1.57
N SER A 124 14.78 13.68 -2.79
CA SER A 124 16.01 14.44 -3.06
C SER A 124 15.96 15.93 -2.69
N VAL A 125 14.79 16.47 -2.42
CA VAL A 125 14.62 17.84 -1.92
C VAL A 125 14.92 17.95 -0.41
N LEU A 126 15.07 16.81 0.27
CA LEU A 126 15.39 16.72 1.69
C LEU A 126 16.85 16.29 1.86
N ASN A 127 17.54 16.89 2.81
CA ASN A 127 18.85 16.41 3.24
C ASN A 127 18.71 15.14 4.12
N ASP A 128 19.83 14.50 4.45
CA ASP A 128 19.85 13.23 5.20
C ASP A 128 19.20 13.33 6.59
N ASP A 129 19.38 14.44 7.29
CA ASP A 129 18.79 14.65 8.62
C ASP A 129 17.27 14.88 8.52
N GLU A 130 16.82 15.61 7.51
CA GLU A 130 15.39 15.78 7.23
C GLU A 130 14.71 14.47 6.83
N GLN A 131 15.37 13.61 6.05
CA GLN A 131 14.86 12.28 5.70
C GLN A 131 14.72 11.38 6.93
N LYS A 132 15.75 11.34 7.80
CA LYS A 132 15.71 10.61 9.08
C LYS A 132 14.60 11.14 10.00
N CYS A 133 14.45 12.46 10.06
CA CYS A 133 13.39 13.09 10.85
C CYS A 133 12.01 12.71 10.32
N LEU A 134 11.79 12.78 9.01
CA LEU A 134 10.53 12.37 8.35
C LEU A 134 10.19 10.91 8.66
N ASP A 135 11.14 9.99 8.51
CA ASP A 135 10.96 8.57 8.80
C ASP A 135 10.55 8.35 10.28
N SER A 136 11.26 8.99 11.21
CA SER A 136 10.93 8.93 12.64
C SER A 136 9.53 9.48 12.95
N LEU A 137 9.13 10.60 12.32
CA LEU A 137 7.81 11.20 12.54
C LEU A 137 6.69 10.34 11.96
N LEU A 138 6.87 9.77 10.77
CA LEU A 138 5.92 8.84 10.17
C LEU A 138 5.73 7.59 11.03
N ALA A 139 6.83 7.01 11.55
CA ALA A 139 6.77 5.86 12.43
C ALA A 139 6.00 6.18 13.74
N LYS A 140 6.25 7.34 14.35
CA LYS A 140 5.51 7.78 15.55
C LYS A 140 4.02 7.95 15.29
N LEU A 141 3.65 8.57 14.17
CA LEU A 141 2.25 8.77 13.80
C LEU A 141 1.56 7.44 13.52
N ALA A 142 2.19 6.53 12.79
CA ALA A 142 1.67 5.20 12.49
C ALA A 142 1.40 4.42 13.79
N HIS A 143 2.38 4.34 14.68
CA HIS A 143 2.23 3.65 15.96
C HIS A 143 1.12 4.27 16.84
N HIS A 144 1.00 5.59 16.85
CA HIS A 144 -0.07 6.26 17.60
C HIS A 144 -1.46 5.94 17.05
N MET A 145 -1.60 5.94 15.71
CA MET A 145 -2.86 5.58 15.06
C MET A 145 -3.29 4.13 15.34
N GLU A 146 -2.35 3.18 15.33
CA GLU A 146 -2.62 1.78 15.71
C GLU A 146 -3.20 1.68 17.12
N ARG A 147 -2.63 2.39 18.08
CA ARG A 147 -3.13 2.43 19.46
C ARG A 147 -4.50 3.06 19.58
N MET A 148 -4.78 4.13 18.83
CA MET A 148 -6.10 4.79 18.83
C MET A 148 -7.19 3.87 18.28
N THR A 149 -6.88 3.08 17.25
CA THR A 149 -7.84 2.17 16.61
C THR A 149 -8.07 0.91 17.43
N THR A 150 -7.04 0.37 18.08
CA THR A 150 -7.18 -0.81 18.96
C THR A 150 -7.82 -0.49 20.30
N GLY A 151 -7.63 0.72 20.85
CA GLY A 151 -8.25 1.17 22.09
C GLY A 151 -9.76 1.47 21.99
N ASN A 152 -10.30 1.64 20.78
CA ASN A 152 -11.72 1.95 20.55
C ASN A 152 -12.58 0.69 20.29
N SER A 153 -12.00 -0.51 20.30
CA SER A 153 -12.70 -1.79 20.11
C SER A 153 -13.17 -2.43 21.42
N GLY A 154 -13.11 -1.70 22.53
CA GLY A 154 -13.41 -2.19 23.88
C GLY A 154 -14.44 -1.34 24.66
N ALA A 155 -15.32 -0.59 23.99
CA ALA A 155 -16.42 0.13 24.63
C ALA A 155 -17.76 -0.30 24.04
#